data_11a889b6c610ce18e0e980def4daf12f
#
_entry.id   11a889b6c610ce18e0e980def4daf12f
#
_cell.length_a   1.000
_cell.length_b   1.000
_cell.length_c   1.000
_cell.angle_alpha   90.00
_cell.angle_beta   90.00
_cell.angle_gamma   90.00
#
_symmetry.space_group_name_H-M   'P 1'
#
loop_
_entity.id
_entity.type
_entity.pdbx_description
1 polymer ?
#
loop_
_entity_poly.entity_id
_entity_poly.type
_entity_poly.pdbx_seq_one_letter_code
_entity_poly.pdbx_strand_id
1 'polypeptide(L)'
;EINGRSEFLTAYSGDTYADHGKLQTFFEFTSMMGELLNMDVVSFPTYDGGQAASTAVMMSHRINHRKKVLIPETMNPNLLSQLECYCEGVDLIKVRPLENGQIDLEDLKGKLSDDVSCVFIQNPSFLGFFEEQCKEIGCLAHEAGAQYIVYADPASLGIISAPADYGADIACGDIQPLGIHMSYGGGLGGYLATRQEEQYVMNYPH
;
A
#
# COMPACT_ATOMS: atom_id res chain seq x y z
N GLU A 1 -7.06 14.63 25.06
CA GLU A 1 -6.10 15.47 25.79
C GLU A 1 -4.93 15.86 24.89
N ILE A 2 -4.28 14.90 24.18
CA ILE A 2 -3.15 15.17 23.28
C ILE A 2 -3.57 16.07 22.11
N ASN A 3 -4.67 15.76 21.43
CA ASN A 3 -5.16 16.53 20.28
C ASN A 3 -5.63 17.98 20.64
N GLY A 4 -5.74 18.29 21.93
CA GLY A 4 -6.07 19.64 22.40
C GLY A 4 -4.86 20.49 22.73
N ARG A 5 -3.64 19.99 22.55
CA ARG A 5 -2.41 20.76 22.78
C ARG A 5 -2.16 21.69 21.60
N SER A 6 -1.63 22.88 21.93
CA SER A 6 -1.39 23.93 20.93
C SER A 6 -0.48 23.50 19.79
N GLU A 7 0.50 22.64 20.07
CA GLU A 7 1.46 22.12 19.09
C GLU A 7 0.86 21.18 18.03
N PHE A 8 -0.40 20.70 18.24
CA PHE A 8 -1.14 19.86 17.30
C PHE A 8 -2.28 20.60 16.59
N LEU A 9 -2.50 21.87 16.90
CA LEU A 9 -3.53 22.67 16.26
C LEU A 9 -3.11 23.01 14.81
N THR A 10 -4.06 22.95 13.90
CA THR A 10 -3.82 23.33 12.51
C THR A 10 -3.84 24.84 12.36
N ALA A 11 -2.79 25.43 11.77
CA ALA A 11 -2.79 26.80 11.35
C ALA A 11 -3.15 26.91 9.85
N TYR A 12 -3.97 27.89 9.52
CA TYR A 12 -4.38 28.17 8.14
C TYR A 12 -3.43 29.06 7.36
N SER A 13 -2.44 29.64 8.04
CA SER A 13 -1.38 30.45 7.43
C SER A 13 -0.05 29.71 7.54
N GLY A 14 0.84 29.89 6.57
CA GLY A 14 2.14 29.20 6.51
C GLY A 14 3.11 29.51 7.67
N ASP A 15 2.82 30.51 8.50
CA ASP A 15 3.58 30.84 9.69
C ASP A 15 2.99 30.15 10.92
N THR A 16 3.41 28.93 11.16
CA THR A 16 2.87 28.12 12.23
C THR A 16 3.90 27.94 13.32
N TYR A 17 3.73 28.65 14.40
CA TYR A 17 4.51 28.43 15.62
C TYR A 17 3.91 27.36 16.52
N ALA A 18 2.65 27.03 16.31
CA ALA A 18 1.87 26.21 17.23
C ALA A 18 1.79 24.73 16.88
N ASP A 19 2.03 24.33 15.64
CA ASP A 19 1.83 22.96 15.16
C ASP A 19 3.14 22.19 14.85
N HIS A 20 4.26 22.62 15.38
CA HIS A 20 5.54 21.93 15.25
C HIS A 20 5.52 20.51 15.81
N GLY A 21 4.73 20.27 16.85
CA GLY A 21 4.54 18.93 17.40
C GLY A 21 3.89 17.97 16.42
N LYS A 22 3.00 18.45 15.56
CA LYS A 22 2.40 17.67 14.48
C LYS A 22 3.44 17.26 13.44
N LEU A 23 4.31 18.17 13.02
CA LEU A 23 5.38 17.87 12.08
C LEU A 23 6.37 16.85 12.68
N GLN A 24 6.72 17.00 13.95
CA GLN A 24 7.57 16.03 14.66
C GLN A 24 6.89 14.66 14.72
N THR A 25 5.58 14.61 15.01
CA THR A 25 4.82 13.35 15.06
C THR A 25 4.77 12.66 13.71
N PHE A 26 4.58 13.41 12.63
CA PHE A 26 4.61 12.85 11.27
C PHE A 26 5.99 12.32 10.90
N PHE A 27 7.05 13.04 11.26
CA PHE A 27 8.43 12.59 11.05
C PHE A 27 8.71 11.28 11.80
N GLU A 28 8.33 11.19 13.08
CA GLU A 28 8.48 9.97 13.87
C GLU A 28 7.66 8.82 13.29
N PHE A 29 6.40 9.07 12.91
CA PHE A 29 5.54 8.07 12.28
C PHE A 29 6.17 7.53 10.99
N THR A 30 6.56 8.41 10.06
CA THR A 30 7.12 7.99 8.77
C THR A 30 8.43 7.25 8.94
N SER A 31 9.27 7.65 9.90
CA SER A 31 10.53 6.98 10.22
C SER A 31 10.30 5.57 10.76
N MET A 32 9.41 5.42 11.75
CA MET A 32 9.10 4.11 12.34
C MET A 32 8.43 3.17 11.33
N MET A 33 7.54 3.69 10.49
CA MET A 33 6.92 2.90 9.42
C MET A 33 7.94 2.50 8.36
N GLY A 34 8.88 3.36 8.00
CA GLY A 34 9.97 3.06 7.09
C GLY A 34 10.82 1.89 7.59
N GLU A 35 11.22 1.92 8.85
CA GLU A 35 11.95 0.82 9.51
C GLU A 35 11.13 -0.47 9.51
N LEU A 36 9.84 -0.40 9.87
CA LEU A 36 8.97 -1.58 9.92
C LEU A 36 8.77 -2.24 8.55
N LEU A 37 8.66 -1.43 7.50
CA LEU A 37 8.42 -1.88 6.13
C LEU A 37 9.72 -2.15 5.34
N ASN A 38 10.87 -1.79 5.90
CA ASN A 38 12.17 -1.73 5.23
C ASN A 38 12.12 -0.87 3.94
N MET A 39 11.40 0.26 4.00
CA MET A 39 11.21 1.23 2.91
C MET A 39 11.80 2.59 3.28
N ASP A 40 12.26 3.34 2.28
CA ASP A 40 13.00 4.59 2.50
C ASP A 40 12.09 5.81 2.64
N VAL A 41 10.95 5.79 1.97
CA VAL A 41 9.99 6.90 1.91
C VAL A 41 8.62 6.42 2.32
N VAL A 42 8.01 7.11 3.26
CA VAL A 42 6.63 6.84 3.72
C VAL A 42 5.84 8.14 3.66
N SER A 43 4.63 8.09 3.09
CA SER A 43 3.73 9.23 3.08
C SER A 43 3.24 9.59 4.49
N PHE A 44 2.80 10.80 4.67
CA PHE A 44 1.91 11.11 5.79
C PHE A 44 0.66 10.22 5.72
N PRO A 45 0.01 9.95 6.86
CA PRO A 45 -1.15 9.05 6.85
C PRO A 45 -2.21 9.46 5.83
N THR A 46 -2.66 8.50 5.04
CA THR A 46 -3.83 8.65 4.17
C THR A 46 -5.11 8.50 4.98
N TYR A 47 -6.28 8.74 4.38
CA TYR A 47 -7.56 8.61 5.09
C TYR A 47 -7.84 7.17 5.53
N ASP A 48 -7.48 6.19 4.70
CA ASP A 48 -7.59 4.76 5.00
C ASP A 48 -6.66 3.93 4.12
N GLY A 49 -6.60 2.62 4.37
CA GLY A 49 -5.82 1.69 3.57
C GLY A 49 -6.31 1.55 2.13
N GLY A 50 -7.61 1.73 1.87
CA GLY A 50 -8.17 1.67 0.52
C GLY A 50 -7.75 2.86 -0.33
N GLN A 51 -7.70 4.06 0.24
CA GLN A 51 -7.12 5.22 -0.43
C GLN A 51 -5.62 5.01 -0.69
N ALA A 52 -4.88 4.48 0.28
CA ALA A 52 -3.47 4.15 0.10
C ALA A 52 -3.27 3.17 -1.07
N ALA A 53 -4.07 2.10 -1.14
CA ALA A 53 -4.02 1.11 -2.20
C ALA A 53 -4.37 1.70 -3.57
N SER A 54 -5.44 2.50 -3.66
CA SER A 54 -5.83 3.18 -4.90
C SER A 54 -4.73 4.14 -5.37
N THR A 55 -4.12 4.86 -4.44
CA THR A 55 -2.98 5.75 -4.74
C THR A 55 -1.78 4.96 -5.26
N ALA A 56 -1.46 3.81 -4.64
CA ALA A 56 -0.37 2.93 -5.08
C ALA A 56 -0.58 2.43 -6.51
N VAL A 57 -1.79 1.96 -6.84
CA VAL A 57 -2.16 1.52 -8.19
C VAL A 57 -2.04 2.66 -9.20
N MET A 58 -2.59 3.84 -8.90
CA MET A 58 -2.51 4.99 -9.79
C MET A 58 -1.09 5.55 -9.91
N MET A 59 -0.27 5.43 -8.87
CA MET A 59 1.15 5.76 -8.90
C MET A 59 1.89 4.85 -9.89
N SER A 60 1.68 3.54 -9.83
CA SER A 60 2.23 2.59 -10.79
C SER A 60 1.81 2.92 -12.23
N HIS A 61 0.52 3.21 -12.44
CA HIS A 61 0.01 3.63 -13.75
C HIS A 61 0.70 4.91 -14.28
N ARG A 62 0.96 5.90 -13.43
CA ARG A 62 1.68 7.12 -13.82
C ARG A 62 3.16 6.86 -14.14
N ILE A 63 3.81 5.92 -13.44
CA ILE A 63 5.22 5.57 -13.65
C ILE A 63 5.43 4.90 -15.00
N ASN A 64 4.63 3.90 -15.37
CA ASN A 64 4.88 3.07 -16.54
C ASN A 64 3.85 3.26 -17.68
N HIS A 65 2.79 4.04 -17.46
CA HIS A 65 1.72 4.33 -18.44
C HIS A 65 0.96 3.09 -18.94
N ARG A 66 1.01 1.98 -18.19
CA ARG A 66 0.32 0.73 -18.51
C ARG A 66 -1.04 0.70 -17.79
N LYS A 67 -1.99 -0.10 -18.28
CA LYS A 67 -3.39 -0.03 -17.82
C LYS A 67 -3.87 -1.25 -17.05
N LYS A 68 -3.28 -2.42 -17.24
CA LYS A 68 -3.73 -3.63 -16.57
C LYS A 68 -3.14 -3.74 -15.18
N VAL A 69 -3.97 -4.10 -14.21
CA VAL A 69 -3.58 -4.35 -12.82
C VAL A 69 -4.01 -5.76 -12.47
N LEU A 70 -3.05 -6.63 -12.15
CA LEU A 70 -3.34 -8.00 -11.74
C LEU A 70 -3.59 -8.02 -10.24
N ILE A 71 -4.75 -8.55 -9.84
CA ILE A 71 -5.22 -8.61 -8.45
C ILE A 71 -5.63 -10.05 -8.09
N PRO A 72 -5.46 -10.51 -6.83
CA PRO A 72 -5.97 -11.81 -6.45
C PRO A 72 -7.50 -11.85 -6.47
N GLU A 73 -8.08 -12.92 -6.97
CA GLU A 73 -9.54 -13.12 -6.95
C GLU A 73 -10.09 -13.20 -5.52
N THR A 74 -9.22 -13.57 -4.57
CA THR A 74 -9.51 -13.65 -3.11
C THR A 74 -9.40 -12.30 -2.40
N MET A 75 -9.22 -11.19 -3.12
CA MET A 75 -9.11 -9.86 -2.55
C MET A 75 -10.31 -9.48 -1.69
N ASN A 76 -10.08 -8.68 -0.63
CA ASN A 76 -11.13 -8.07 0.16
C ASN A 76 -12.14 -7.33 -0.75
N PRO A 77 -13.43 -7.70 -0.75
CA PRO A 77 -14.42 -7.12 -1.65
C PRO A 77 -14.61 -5.61 -1.44
N ASN A 78 -14.45 -5.09 -0.23
CA ASN A 78 -14.51 -3.65 0.01
C ASN A 78 -13.32 -2.92 -0.62
N LEU A 79 -12.12 -3.49 -0.50
CA LEU A 79 -10.93 -2.94 -1.15
C LEU A 79 -11.05 -2.99 -2.66
N LEU A 80 -11.56 -4.09 -3.21
CA LEU A 80 -11.84 -4.22 -4.65
C LEU A 80 -12.80 -3.11 -5.12
N SER A 81 -13.90 -2.91 -4.43
CA SER A 81 -14.88 -1.86 -4.77
C SER A 81 -14.28 -0.45 -4.71
N GLN A 82 -13.37 -0.20 -3.76
CA GLN A 82 -12.63 1.07 -3.71
C GLN A 82 -11.68 1.24 -4.91
N LEU A 83 -10.92 0.19 -5.27
CA LEU A 83 -10.06 0.22 -6.45
C LEU A 83 -10.88 0.45 -7.73
N GLU A 84 -12.00 -0.23 -7.90
CA GLU A 84 -12.92 -0.04 -9.04
C GLU A 84 -13.46 1.40 -9.13
N CYS A 85 -13.68 2.03 -7.98
CA CYS A 85 -14.19 3.41 -7.91
C CYS A 85 -13.11 4.46 -8.17
N TYR A 86 -11.92 4.29 -7.56
CA TYR A 86 -10.89 5.35 -7.56
C TYR A 86 -9.81 5.19 -8.63
N CYS A 87 -9.67 4.00 -9.24
CA CYS A 87 -8.65 3.74 -10.26
C CYS A 87 -9.23 3.87 -11.67
N GLU A 88 -9.75 5.04 -12.00
CA GLU A 88 -10.30 5.32 -13.33
C GLU A 88 -9.22 5.18 -14.42
N GLY A 89 -9.54 4.46 -15.49
CA GLY A 89 -8.68 4.29 -16.65
C GLY A 89 -7.71 3.10 -16.56
N VAL A 90 -7.80 2.28 -15.52
CA VAL A 90 -7.07 0.99 -15.41
C VAL A 90 -8.06 -0.19 -15.42
N ASP A 91 -7.59 -1.33 -15.90
CA ASP A 91 -8.35 -2.57 -15.99
C ASP A 91 -7.91 -3.53 -14.89
N LEU A 92 -8.78 -3.82 -13.93
CA LEU A 92 -8.51 -4.77 -12.84
C LEU A 92 -8.75 -6.21 -13.35
N ILE A 93 -7.68 -7.00 -13.43
CA ILE A 93 -7.70 -8.38 -13.94
C ILE A 93 -7.47 -9.33 -12.77
N LYS A 94 -8.43 -10.19 -12.49
CA LYS A 94 -8.37 -11.17 -11.40
C LYS A 94 -7.44 -12.33 -11.74
N VAL A 95 -6.57 -12.70 -10.81
CA VAL A 95 -5.73 -13.90 -10.85
C VAL A 95 -6.39 -14.96 -9.97
N ARG A 96 -6.54 -16.16 -10.51
CA ARG A 96 -7.21 -17.27 -9.80
C ARG A 96 -6.38 -17.75 -8.61
N PRO A 97 -7.03 -18.20 -7.54
CA PRO A 97 -6.36 -18.90 -6.46
C PRO A 97 -6.21 -20.39 -6.78
N LEU A 98 -5.23 -21.01 -6.12
CA LEU A 98 -5.16 -22.47 -5.93
C LEU A 98 -6.22 -22.92 -4.90
N GLU A 99 -6.39 -24.23 -4.72
CA GLU A 99 -7.33 -24.80 -3.73
C GLU A 99 -7.02 -24.37 -2.28
N ASN A 100 -5.75 -24.11 -1.96
CA ASN A 100 -5.32 -23.61 -0.65
C ASN A 100 -5.45 -22.09 -0.50
N GLY A 101 -5.94 -21.38 -1.51
CA GLY A 101 -6.13 -19.93 -1.53
C GLY A 101 -4.94 -19.11 -2.03
N GLN A 102 -3.75 -19.71 -2.13
CA GLN A 102 -2.56 -19.07 -2.67
C GLN A 102 -2.75 -18.65 -4.13
N ILE A 103 -2.01 -17.68 -4.62
CA ILE A 103 -2.08 -17.25 -6.02
C ILE A 103 -1.60 -18.38 -6.95
N ASP A 104 -2.40 -18.68 -7.98
CA ASP A 104 -2.01 -19.59 -9.05
C ASP A 104 -0.96 -18.90 -9.94
N LEU A 105 0.31 -19.28 -9.77
CA LEU A 105 1.42 -18.69 -10.52
C LEU A 105 1.34 -18.95 -12.03
N GLU A 106 0.73 -20.05 -12.47
CA GLU A 106 0.55 -20.32 -13.89
C GLU A 106 -0.51 -19.40 -14.51
N ASP A 107 -1.58 -19.13 -13.77
CA ASP A 107 -2.59 -18.15 -14.18
C ASP A 107 -2.01 -16.73 -14.16
N LEU A 108 -1.17 -16.39 -13.15
CA LEU A 108 -0.44 -15.14 -13.09
C LEU A 108 0.47 -14.96 -14.31
N LYS A 109 1.33 -15.93 -14.61
CA LYS A 109 2.22 -15.93 -15.79
C LYS A 109 1.44 -15.75 -17.10
N GLY A 110 0.31 -16.45 -17.23
CA GLY A 110 -0.54 -16.35 -18.42
C GLY A 110 -1.20 -14.99 -18.63
N LYS A 111 -1.31 -14.16 -17.58
CA LYS A 111 -1.89 -12.81 -17.61
C LYS A 111 -0.87 -11.69 -17.67
N LEU A 112 0.39 -11.97 -17.35
CA LEU A 112 1.47 -10.99 -17.47
C LEU A 112 1.70 -10.63 -18.94
N SER A 113 1.87 -9.35 -19.21
CA SER A 113 2.12 -8.78 -20.55
C SER A 113 2.72 -7.38 -20.40
N ASP A 114 3.19 -6.80 -21.50
CA ASP A 114 3.72 -5.44 -21.56
C ASP A 114 2.70 -4.35 -21.20
N ASP A 115 1.41 -4.69 -21.11
CA ASP A 115 0.34 -3.78 -20.67
C ASP A 115 0.10 -3.80 -19.16
N VAL A 116 0.73 -4.72 -18.42
CA VAL A 116 0.53 -4.83 -16.97
C VAL A 116 1.30 -3.74 -16.26
N SER A 117 0.56 -2.87 -15.58
CA SER A 117 1.11 -1.80 -14.75
C SER A 117 1.69 -2.33 -13.45
N CYS A 118 0.91 -3.14 -12.76
CA CYS A 118 1.36 -3.75 -11.52
C CYS A 118 0.69 -5.09 -11.24
N VAL A 119 1.37 -5.87 -10.41
CA VAL A 119 0.80 -7.00 -9.68
C VAL A 119 0.55 -6.54 -8.26
N PHE A 120 -0.69 -6.59 -7.81
CA PHE A 120 -1.13 -6.18 -6.49
C PHE A 120 -1.52 -7.40 -5.68
N ILE A 121 -0.98 -7.56 -4.47
CA ILE A 121 -1.37 -8.62 -3.54
C ILE A 121 -1.74 -8.06 -2.17
N GLN A 122 -2.51 -8.84 -1.41
CA GLN A 122 -2.72 -8.65 0.03
C GLN A 122 -1.95 -9.71 0.80
N ASN A 123 -1.11 -9.29 1.75
CA ASN A 123 -0.40 -10.22 2.63
C ASN A 123 -0.33 -9.67 4.06
N PRO A 124 -1.10 -10.23 5.02
CA PRO A 124 -1.97 -11.41 4.91
C PRO A 124 -3.13 -11.26 3.91
N SER A 125 -3.55 -12.39 3.32
CA SER A 125 -4.73 -12.44 2.48
C SER A 125 -6.01 -12.14 3.27
N PHE A 126 -7.03 -11.63 2.61
CA PHE A 126 -8.38 -11.43 3.20
C PHE A 126 -8.97 -12.72 3.75
N LEU A 127 -8.62 -13.88 3.22
CA LEU A 127 -9.06 -15.18 3.71
C LEU A 127 -8.28 -15.69 4.93
N GLY A 128 -7.31 -14.94 5.43
CA GLY A 128 -6.63 -15.22 6.70
C GLY A 128 -5.42 -16.15 6.60
N PHE A 129 -4.76 -16.21 5.45
CA PHE A 129 -3.48 -16.93 5.28
C PHE A 129 -2.38 -15.98 4.80
N PHE A 130 -1.13 -16.39 4.95
CA PHE A 130 0.01 -15.72 4.35
C PHE A 130 0.27 -16.25 2.94
N GLU A 131 0.56 -15.36 1.98
CA GLU A 131 1.04 -15.76 0.66
C GLU A 131 2.51 -16.17 0.77
N GLU A 132 2.77 -17.46 0.55
CA GLU A 132 4.13 -18.03 0.69
C GLU A 132 5.01 -17.75 -0.53
N GLN A 133 4.40 -17.45 -1.67
CA GLN A 133 5.05 -17.26 -2.97
C GLN A 133 5.38 -15.79 -3.27
N CYS A 134 5.32 -14.89 -2.26
CA CYS A 134 5.50 -13.45 -2.43
C CYS A 134 6.73 -13.08 -3.25
N LYS A 135 7.87 -13.74 -2.99
CA LYS A 135 9.13 -13.48 -3.70
C LYS A 135 9.05 -13.88 -5.17
N GLU A 136 8.43 -15.02 -5.47
CA GLU A 136 8.27 -15.49 -6.86
C GLU A 136 7.31 -14.59 -7.64
N ILE A 137 6.22 -14.17 -7.00
CA ILE A 137 5.27 -13.20 -7.56
C ILE A 137 5.99 -11.88 -7.92
N GLY A 138 6.83 -11.36 -7.01
CA GLY A 138 7.61 -10.16 -7.24
C GLY A 138 8.59 -10.32 -8.42
N CYS A 139 9.32 -11.45 -8.49
CA CYS A 139 10.21 -11.73 -9.61
C CYS A 139 9.46 -11.76 -10.95
N LEU A 140 8.31 -12.43 -11.01
CA LEU A 140 7.48 -12.50 -12.22
C LEU A 140 6.95 -11.12 -12.64
N ALA A 141 6.54 -10.29 -11.68
CA ALA A 141 6.12 -8.92 -11.94
C ALA A 141 7.25 -8.10 -12.58
N HIS A 142 8.46 -8.15 -11.98
CA HIS A 142 9.62 -7.42 -12.46
C HIS A 142 10.11 -7.92 -13.82
N GLU A 143 10.10 -9.22 -14.09
CA GLU A 143 10.44 -9.79 -15.40
C GLU A 143 9.52 -9.26 -16.51
N ALA A 144 8.25 -9.00 -16.20
CA ALA A 144 7.32 -8.36 -17.11
C ALA A 144 7.41 -6.81 -17.12
N GLY A 145 8.32 -6.23 -16.33
CA GLY A 145 8.46 -4.78 -16.16
C GLY A 145 7.26 -4.13 -15.47
N ALA A 146 6.50 -4.89 -14.72
CA ALA A 146 5.39 -4.41 -13.90
C ALA A 146 5.88 -4.07 -12.49
N GLN A 147 5.20 -3.13 -11.82
CA GLN A 147 5.46 -2.84 -10.41
C GLN A 147 4.85 -3.94 -9.52
N TYR A 148 5.47 -4.18 -8.38
CA TYR A 148 4.94 -5.10 -7.37
C TYR A 148 4.43 -4.33 -6.16
N ILE A 149 3.11 -4.36 -5.95
CA ILE A 149 2.43 -3.65 -4.87
C ILE A 149 1.95 -4.65 -3.83
N VAL A 150 2.29 -4.40 -2.57
CA VAL A 150 1.86 -5.23 -1.45
C VAL A 150 1.02 -4.41 -0.48
N TYR A 151 -0.23 -4.83 -0.30
CA TYR A 151 -1.08 -4.34 0.78
C TYR A 151 -0.83 -5.20 2.01
N ALA A 152 -0.18 -4.64 3.03
CA ALA A 152 0.21 -5.37 4.23
C ALA A 152 -0.48 -4.82 5.48
N ASP A 153 -0.88 -5.75 6.37
CA ASP A 153 -1.25 -5.41 7.74
C ASP A 153 0.06 -5.16 8.54
N PRO A 154 0.32 -3.95 9.04
CA PRO A 154 1.57 -3.65 9.73
C PRO A 154 1.76 -4.47 11.02
N ALA A 155 0.69 -4.95 11.67
CA ALA A 155 0.80 -5.82 12.83
C ALA A 155 1.36 -7.21 12.47
N SER A 156 1.14 -7.69 11.25
CA SER A 156 1.66 -8.96 10.75
C SER A 156 3.18 -8.97 10.58
N LEU A 157 3.79 -7.80 10.41
CA LEU A 157 5.24 -7.63 10.22
C LEU A 157 6.07 -7.97 11.48
N GLY A 158 5.42 -8.19 12.60
CA GLY A 158 6.04 -8.81 13.77
C GLY A 158 6.32 -10.31 13.61
N ILE A 159 5.78 -10.96 12.57
CA ILE A 159 5.87 -12.40 12.33
C ILE A 159 6.44 -12.72 10.95
N ILE A 160 6.07 -11.94 9.92
CA ILE A 160 6.53 -12.13 8.53
C ILE A 160 7.52 -11.05 8.12
N SER A 161 8.30 -11.32 7.08
CA SER A 161 9.24 -10.37 6.50
C SER A 161 8.54 -9.12 5.98
N ALA A 162 9.25 -8.00 6.00
CA ALA A 162 8.77 -6.75 5.44
C ALA A 162 8.53 -6.85 3.92
N PRO A 163 7.57 -6.13 3.35
CA PRO A 163 7.28 -6.17 1.92
C PRO A 163 8.50 -5.94 1.03
N ALA A 164 9.38 -5.03 1.42
CA ALA A 164 10.61 -4.75 0.69
C ALA A 164 11.58 -5.95 0.63
N ASP A 165 11.58 -6.82 1.64
CA ASP A 165 12.51 -7.97 1.72
C ASP A 165 12.20 -9.05 0.67
N TYR A 166 10.97 -9.09 0.18
CA TYR A 166 10.57 -9.99 -0.89
C TYR A 166 10.25 -9.27 -2.22
N GLY A 167 10.70 -8.02 -2.34
CA GLY A 167 10.75 -7.32 -3.62
C GLY A 167 9.59 -6.37 -3.90
N ALA A 168 8.79 -5.99 -2.91
CA ALA A 168 7.76 -4.97 -3.14
C ALA A 168 8.38 -3.62 -3.53
N ASP A 169 7.86 -3.02 -4.59
CA ASP A 169 8.21 -1.67 -5.03
C ASP A 169 7.43 -0.63 -4.23
N ILE A 170 6.16 -0.94 -3.97
CA ILE A 170 5.24 -0.10 -3.21
C ILE A 170 4.57 -0.95 -2.15
N ALA A 171 4.62 -0.50 -0.90
CA ALA A 171 3.86 -1.07 0.20
C ALA A 171 2.76 -0.09 0.62
N CYS A 172 1.58 -0.60 0.90
CA CYS A 172 0.45 0.20 1.39
C CYS A 172 -0.40 -0.62 2.36
N GLY A 173 -1.25 0.04 3.10
CA GLY A 173 -2.12 -0.66 4.05
C GLY A 173 -2.81 0.29 5.01
N ASP A 174 -3.50 -0.31 5.97
CA ASP A 174 -4.22 0.40 7.02
C ASP A 174 -3.36 0.48 8.29
N ILE A 175 -3.37 1.62 8.97
CA ILE A 175 -2.66 1.81 10.25
C ILE A 175 -3.56 1.63 11.48
N GLN A 176 -4.83 1.31 11.28
CA GLN A 176 -5.75 1.10 12.40
C GLN A 176 -5.24 0.03 13.39
N PRO A 177 -4.61 -1.10 12.95
CA PRO A 177 -4.04 -2.11 13.85
C PRO A 177 -2.93 -1.61 14.76
N LEU A 178 -2.30 -0.47 14.44
CA LEU A 178 -1.24 0.13 15.26
C LEU A 178 -1.77 0.95 16.46
N GLY A 179 -3.03 0.79 16.83
CA GLY A 179 -3.58 1.34 18.07
C GLY A 179 -4.59 2.48 17.87
N ILE A 180 -5.12 2.67 16.67
CA ILE A 180 -6.24 3.60 16.49
C ILE A 180 -7.50 3.00 17.10
N HIS A 181 -8.15 3.75 18.00
CA HIS A 181 -9.39 3.32 18.63
C HIS A 181 -10.50 3.13 17.59
N MET A 182 -11.36 2.16 17.81
CA MET A 182 -12.47 1.83 16.89
C MET A 182 -13.45 2.98 16.65
N SER A 183 -13.65 3.86 17.63
CA SER A 183 -14.46 5.10 17.50
C SER A 183 -15.77 4.92 16.72
N TYR A 184 -16.47 3.82 16.97
CA TYR A 184 -17.70 3.42 16.26
C TYR A 184 -17.51 3.26 14.73
N GLY A 185 -16.30 2.83 14.29
CA GLY A 185 -15.95 2.67 12.89
C GLY A 185 -15.31 3.90 12.24
N GLY A 186 -15.02 4.96 13.00
CA GLY A 186 -14.45 6.20 12.48
C GLY A 186 -12.94 6.39 12.70
N GLY A 187 -12.27 5.45 13.33
CA GLY A 187 -10.83 5.50 13.56
C GLY A 187 -10.06 4.88 12.38
N LEU A 188 -9.78 5.63 11.33
CA LEU A 188 -9.13 5.15 10.12
C LEU A 188 -7.83 5.91 9.84
N GLY A 189 -6.95 5.29 9.09
CA GLY A 189 -5.73 5.87 8.56
C GLY A 189 -4.99 4.82 7.74
N GLY A 190 -4.27 5.25 6.70
CA GLY A 190 -3.49 4.35 5.86
C GLY A 190 -2.06 4.85 5.68
N TYR A 191 -1.22 4.01 5.09
CA TYR A 191 0.16 4.33 4.73
C TYR A 191 0.46 3.93 3.29
N LEU A 192 1.40 4.65 2.69
CA LEU A 192 1.99 4.38 1.39
C LEU A 192 3.51 4.53 1.53
N ALA A 193 4.26 3.51 1.12
CA ALA A 193 5.72 3.48 1.26
C ALA A 193 6.40 2.96 0.00
N THR A 194 7.60 3.48 -0.30
CA THR A 194 8.40 3.10 -1.47
C THR A 194 9.90 3.20 -1.17
N ARG A 195 10.72 2.76 -2.11
CA ARG A 195 12.14 3.09 -2.15
C ARG A 195 12.34 4.57 -2.50
N GLN A 196 13.49 5.13 -2.11
CA GLN A 196 13.88 6.51 -2.44
C GLN A 196 14.43 6.58 -3.88
N GLU A 197 13.58 6.28 -4.85
CA GLU A 197 13.89 6.41 -6.27
C GLU A 197 13.08 7.57 -6.88
N GLU A 198 13.68 8.29 -7.82
CA GLU A 198 13.06 9.48 -8.43
C GLU A 198 11.68 9.17 -9.01
N GLN A 199 11.53 8.02 -9.67
CA GLN A 199 10.25 7.58 -10.24
C GLN A 199 9.12 7.45 -9.21
N TYR A 200 9.43 7.08 -7.97
CA TYR A 200 8.42 7.00 -6.90
C TYR A 200 8.21 8.38 -6.25
N VAL A 201 9.30 9.03 -5.85
CA VAL A 201 9.24 10.31 -5.13
C VAL A 201 8.47 11.37 -5.91
N MET A 202 8.67 11.44 -7.24
CA MET A 202 7.98 12.39 -8.12
C MET A 202 6.50 12.04 -8.39
N ASN A 203 6.05 10.86 -8.00
CA ASN A 203 4.69 10.38 -8.22
C ASN A 203 3.84 10.29 -6.95
N TYR A 204 4.38 10.65 -5.79
CA TYR A 204 3.58 10.81 -4.58
C TYR A 204 2.52 11.92 -4.81
N PRO A 205 1.32 11.77 -4.21
CA PRO A 205 0.24 12.74 -4.42
C PRO A 205 0.49 14.11 -3.76
N HIS A 206 1.42 14.18 -2.80
CA HIS A 206 1.74 15.40 -2.04
C HIS A 206 3.22 15.44 -1.71
#